data_199e2dea31a4c73892f59e3485025369
#
_entry.id   199e2dea31a4c73892f59e3485025369
#
_cell.length_a   1.000
_cell.length_b   1.000
_cell.length_c   1.000
_cell.angle_alpha   90.00
_cell.angle_beta   90.00
_cell.angle_gamma   90.00
#
_symmetry.space_group_name_H-M   'P 1'
#
loop_
_entity.id
_entity.type
_entity.pdbx_description
1 polymer ?
#
loop_
_entity_poly.entity_id
_entity_poly.type
_entity_poly.pdbx_seq_one_letter_code
_entity_poly.pdbx_strand_id
1 'polypeptide(L)'
;MLVRPQQLLADAPLAQAISQIVSSRRFDAFAESSGVDLRVLPTAAIAGFTYATLYLAELPNGVAARARDHFGERLLAGSFSKHPRAALQRISGVIGQTPETLVTLDERALAVDVGDPMQAKIVEAYAEGRLKNSPTALRGAALSALPDLFADNGVVLYAPGPFADEWQRAAGGMLQSTVAVAIAAHPVEHGRIATTLCLAGAWGASANEAADRLSAAWTTLAKSSAGHLFGLREDAQVTATPELLTLNVELDLEPIVRGLRASVLSDITQILHLPNPSNTEQSPSENDTPH
;
A
#
# COMPACT_ATOMS: atom_id res chain seq x y z
N MET A 1 3.07 1.03 -2.96
CA MET A 1 2.12 1.98 -2.32
C MET A 1 2.90 3.00 -1.53
N LEU A 2 2.55 4.29 -1.66
CA LEU A 2 3.11 5.39 -0.87
C LEU A 2 1.98 6.01 -0.06
N VAL A 3 2.26 6.37 1.17
CA VAL A 3 1.30 6.97 2.12
C VAL A 3 1.96 8.16 2.82
N ARG A 4 1.19 9.20 3.10
CA ARG A 4 1.60 10.34 3.93
C ARG A 4 0.76 10.38 5.21
N PRO A 5 1.12 9.60 6.23
CA PRO A 5 0.30 9.43 7.43
C PRO A 5 -0.03 10.75 8.13
N GLN A 6 0.95 11.63 8.27
CA GLN A 6 0.75 12.94 8.89
C GLN A 6 -0.30 13.78 8.15
N GLN A 7 -0.26 13.80 6.81
CA GLN A 7 -1.22 14.52 5.98
C GLN A 7 -2.64 13.92 6.10
N LEU A 8 -2.74 12.59 6.07
CA LEU A 8 -4.03 11.91 6.19
C LEU A 8 -4.68 12.09 7.55
N LEU A 9 -3.88 12.06 8.62
CA LEU A 9 -4.38 12.21 9.99
C LEU A 9 -4.61 13.66 10.40
N ALA A 10 -4.16 14.64 9.61
CA ALA A 10 -4.50 16.04 9.79
C ALA A 10 -5.96 16.34 9.39
N ASP A 11 -6.56 15.54 8.52
CA ASP A 11 -7.99 15.61 8.19
C ASP A 11 -8.81 14.87 9.24
N ALA A 12 -9.63 15.59 10.00
CA ALA A 12 -10.35 15.01 11.15
C ALA A 12 -11.36 13.92 10.77
N PRO A 13 -12.18 14.03 9.70
CA PRO A 13 -13.03 12.95 9.23
C PRO A 13 -12.24 11.69 8.87
N LEU A 14 -11.12 11.85 8.15
CA LEU A 14 -10.29 10.72 7.74
C LEU A 14 -9.57 10.07 8.93
N ALA A 15 -9.05 10.87 9.86
CA ALA A 15 -8.45 10.35 11.10
C ALA A 15 -9.44 9.52 11.92
N GLN A 16 -10.69 9.99 12.04
CA GLN A 16 -11.77 9.23 12.68
C GLN A 16 -12.06 7.92 11.93
N ALA A 17 -12.12 7.96 10.61
CA ALA A 17 -12.34 6.80 9.76
C ALA A 17 -11.22 5.75 9.91
N ILE A 18 -9.96 6.18 9.87
CA ILE A 18 -8.79 5.32 10.09
C ILE A 18 -8.85 4.67 11.47
N SER A 19 -9.26 5.40 12.51
CA SER A 19 -9.38 4.86 13.86
C SER A 19 -10.43 3.75 14.00
N GLN A 20 -11.41 3.70 13.10
CA GLN A 20 -12.40 2.62 13.03
C GLN A 20 -11.84 1.33 12.40
N ILE A 21 -10.81 1.44 11.56
CA ILE A 21 -10.15 0.30 10.90
C ILE A 21 -8.98 -0.19 11.76
N VAL A 22 -8.14 0.74 12.22
CA VAL A 22 -6.95 0.46 13.05
C VAL A 22 -7.07 1.24 14.35
N SER A 23 -7.30 0.54 15.46
CA SER A 23 -7.43 1.18 16.77
C SER A 23 -6.12 1.87 17.20
N SER A 24 -6.23 2.94 18.00
CA SER A 24 -5.08 3.62 18.61
C SER A 24 -4.17 2.64 19.35
N ARG A 25 -4.73 1.67 20.07
CA ARG A 25 -3.97 0.63 20.76
C ARG A 25 -3.06 -0.19 19.84
N ARG A 26 -3.47 -0.44 18.58
CA ARG A 26 -2.61 -1.14 17.61
C ARG A 26 -1.46 -0.25 17.15
N PHE A 27 -1.70 1.04 16.93
CA PHE A 27 -0.63 2.00 16.64
C PHE A 27 0.36 2.09 17.80
N ASP A 28 -0.13 2.17 19.04
CA ASP A 28 0.70 2.26 20.24
C ASP A 28 1.55 0.99 20.41
N ALA A 29 0.95 -0.20 20.28
CA ALA A 29 1.66 -1.47 20.35
C ALA A 29 2.73 -1.60 19.23
N PHE A 30 2.43 -1.12 18.01
CA PHE A 30 3.43 -1.08 16.95
C PHE A 30 4.56 -0.12 17.28
N ALA A 31 4.26 1.08 17.79
CA ALA A 31 5.27 2.06 18.18
C ALA A 31 6.16 1.55 19.31
N GLU A 32 5.59 0.86 20.31
CA GLU A 32 6.37 0.20 21.37
C GLU A 32 7.28 -0.89 20.82
N SER A 33 6.79 -1.75 19.93
CA SER A 33 7.56 -2.88 19.44
C SER A 33 8.61 -2.53 18.39
N SER A 34 8.37 -1.49 17.58
CA SER A 34 9.23 -1.09 16.46
C SER A 34 10.10 0.13 16.74
N GLY A 35 9.77 0.91 17.78
CA GLY A 35 10.35 2.23 18.02
C GLY A 35 9.87 3.33 17.07
N VAL A 36 8.89 3.04 16.19
CA VAL A 36 8.39 3.97 15.16
C VAL A 36 6.90 4.16 15.29
N ASP A 37 6.45 5.37 15.56
CA ASP A 37 5.03 5.71 15.50
C ASP A 37 4.63 6.07 14.05
N LEU A 38 3.81 5.22 13.44
CA LEU A 38 3.36 5.40 12.06
C LEU A 38 2.56 6.71 11.85
N ARG A 39 1.93 7.22 12.91
CA ARG A 39 1.06 8.41 12.83
C ARG A 39 1.83 9.71 12.58
N VAL A 40 3.10 9.74 12.97
CA VAL A 40 3.95 10.93 12.85
C VAL A 40 4.92 10.88 11.66
N LEU A 41 4.82 9.86 10.83
CA LEU A 41 5.67 9.75 9.65
C LEU A 41 5.23 10.75 8.57
N PRO A 42 6.15 11.57 8.04
CA PRO A 42 5.86 12.41 6.89
C PRO A 42 5.49 11.58 5.66
N THR A 43 6.27 10.54 5.39
CA THR A 43 6.08 9.65 4.24
C THR A 43 6.43 8.21 4.63
N ALA A 44 5.63 7.27 4.16
CA ALA A 44 5.92 5.85 4.22
C ALA A 44 5.61 5.19 2.87
N ALA A 45 6.35 4.15 2.51
CA ALA A 45 6.07 3.39 1.30
C ALA A 45 6.25 1.89 1.53
N ILE A 46 5.49 1.10 0.78
CA ILE A 46 5.59 -0.35 0.75
C ILE A 46 5.72 -0.77 -0.71
N ALA A 47 6.75 -1.55 -1.02
CA ALA A 47 6.96 -2.16 -2.33
C ALA A 47 6.97 -3.68 -2.19
N GLY A 48 6.04 -4.35 -2.88
CA GLY A 48 5.99 -5.80 -2.96
C GLY A 48 6.78 -6.30 -4.18
N PHE A 49 7.57 -7.34 -3.96
CA PHE A 49 8.31 -8.08 -4.98
C PHE A 49 7.94 -9.56 -4.84
N THR A 50 8.32 -10.39 -5.79
CA THR A 50 7.97 -11.82 -5.80
C THR A 50 8.39 -12.56 -4.51
N TYR A 51 9.55 -12.22 -3.94
CA TYR A 51 10.13 -12.91 -2.78
C TYR A 51 10.51 -11.97 -1.63
N ALA A 52 10.14 -10.70 -1.71
CA ALA A 52 10.47 -9.71 -0.70
C ALA A 52 9.42 -8.62 -0.59
N THR A 53 9.36 -8.00 0.57
CA THR A 53 8.61 -6.76 0.78
C THR A 53 9.56 -5.72 1.36
N LEU A 54 9.63 -4.57 0.70
CA LEU A 54 10.43 -3.43 1.15
C LEU A 54 9.50 -2.37 1.76
N TYR A 55 9.75 -2.04 3.02
CA TYR A 55 9.13 -0.93 3.72
C TYR A 55 10.10 0.23 3.75
N LEU A 56 9.65 1.42 3.41
CA LEU A 56 10.43 2.66 3.45
C LEU A 56 9.68 3.67 4.30
N ALA A 57 10.40 4.46 5.09
CA ALA A 57 9.81 5.56 5.84
C ALA A 57 10.78 6.74 5.96
N GLU A 58 10.23 7.95 5.83
CA GLU A 58 10.88 9.14 6.29
C GLU A 58 10.62 9.31 7.78
N LEU A 59 11.69 9.53 8.56
CA LEU A 59 11.64 9.51 10.01
C LEU A 59 11.76 10.93 10.60
N PRO A 60 10.99 11.23 11.65
CA PRO A 60 11.28 12.37 12.51
C PRO A 60 12.67 12.25 13.17
N ASN A 61 13.24 13.38 13.55
CA ASN A 61 14.55 13.42 14.20
C ASN A 61 14.58 12.52 15.45
N GLY A 62 15.67 11.76 15.60
CA GLY A 62 15.91 10.91 16.77
C GLY A 62 15.16 9.57 16.78
N VAL A 63 14.35 9.29 15.78
CA VAL A 63 13.59 8.02 15.69
C VAL A 63 14.46 6.87 15.17
N ALA A 64 15.41 7.15 14.28
CA ALA A 64 16.22 6.12 13.64
C ALA A 64 17.04 5.25 14.63
N ALA A 65 17.62 5.87 15.66
CA ALA A 65 18.36 5.14 16.69
C ALA A 65 17.45 4.16 17.43
N ARG A 66 16.31 4.63 17.90
CA ARG A 66 15.32 3.80 18.61
C ARG A 66 14.80 2.66 17.72
N ALA A 67 14.51 2.95 16.45
CA ALA A 67 14.07 1.91 15.50
C ALA A 67 15.15 0.81 15.33
N ARG A 68 16.43 1.18 15.27
CA ARG A 68 17.54 0.22 15.22
C ARG A 68 17.63 -0.64 16.47
N ASP A 69 17.52 -0.04 17.64
CA ASP A 69 17.59 -0.75 18.91
C ASP A 69 16.48 -1.79 19.02
N HIS A 70 15.23 -1.38 18.83
CA HIS A 70 14.07 -2.29 18.86
C HIS A 70 14.14 -3.37 17.75
N PHE A 71 14.63 -3.02 16.56
CA PHE A 71 14.82 -4.01 15.52
C PHE A 71 15.86 -5.05 15.92
N GLY A 72 17.01 -4.59 16.48
CA GLY A 72 18.08 -5.47 16.95
C GLY A 72 17.65 -6.43 18.07
N GLU A 73 16.81 -5.97 19.00
CA GLU A 73 16.29 -6.78 20.10
C GLU A 73 15.36 -7.92 19.63
N ARG A 74 14.73 -7.77 18.46
CA ARG A 74 13.83 -8.79 17.89
C ARG A 74 14.55 -9.88 17.10
N LEU A 75 15.84 -9.69 16.79
CA LEU A 75 16.59 -10.63 15.99
C LEU A 75 17.02 -11.85 16.79
N LEU A 76 16.78 -13.04 16.29
CA LEU A 76 17.29 -14.31 16.85
C LEU A 76 18.80 -14.45 16.64
N ALA A 77 19.29 -14.00 15.47
CA ALA A 77 20.69 -13.92 15.13
C ALA A 77 20.90 -12.69 14.26
N GLY A 78 21.69 -11.76 14.71
CA GLY A 78 21.86 -10.48 14.01
C GLY A 78 23.33 -10.15 13.75
N SER A 79 23.56 -9.40 12.68
CA SER A 79 24.82 -8.76 12.35
C SER A 79 24.60 -7.27 12.16
N PHE A 80 25.47 -6.48 12.76
CA PHE A 80 25.48 -5.03 12.61
C PHE A 80 26.65 -4.60 11.73
N SER A 81 26.40 -3.76 10.74
CA SER A 81 27.46 -3.15 9.94
C SER A 81 27.20 -1.66 9.75
N LYS A 82 28.27 -0.87 9.88
CA LYS A 82 28.28 0.57 9.62
C LYS A 82 29.05 0.81 8.34
N HIS A 83 28.42 1.45 7.36
CA HIS A 83 29.09 1.75 6.10
C HIS A 83 30.06 2.95 6.28
N PRO A 84 31.33 2.84 5.85
CA PRO A 84 32.33 3.87 6.13
C PRO A 84 32.14 5.18 5.35
N ARG A 85 31.36 5.19 4.27
CA ARG A 85 31.23 6.34 3.36
C ARG A 85 29.89 7.08 3.41
N ALA A 86 28.92 6.55 4.13
CA ALA A 86 27.60 7.16 4.27
C ALA A 86 27.18 7.08 5.73
N ALA A 87 26.32 8.00 6.16
CA ALA A 87 25.61 7.85 7.43
C ALA A 87 24.59 6.70 7.36
N LEU A 88 25.02 5.59 6.82
CA LEU A 88 24.25 4.39 6.57
C LEU A 88 24.63 3.33 7.60
N GLN A 89 23.62 2.80 8.27
CA GLN A 89 23.78 1.69 9.21
C GLN A 89 22.84 0.56 8.80
N ARG A 90 23.36 -0.66 8.85
CA ARG A 90 22.62 -1.87 8.49
C ARG A 90 22.61 -2.84 9.65
N ILE A 91 21.45 -3.40 9.93
CA ILE A 91 21.25 -4.53 10.82
C ILE A 91 20.55 -5.62 10.03
N SER A 92 21.07 -6.84 10.04
CA SER A 92 20.47 -7.98 9.35
C SER A 92 20.38 -9.16 10.29
N GLY A 93 19.35 -9.96 10.15
CA GLY A 93 19.18 -11.18 10.93
C GLY A 93 17.90 -11.91 10.55
N VAL A 94 17.38 -12.69 11.49
CA VAL A 94 16.18 -13.49 11.31
C VAL A 94 15.17 -13.15 12.40
N ILE A 95 13.93 -12.83 12.02
CA ILE A 95 12.80 -12.67 12.93
C ILE A 95 11.84 -13.83 12.67
N GLY A 96 11.63 -14.68 13.68
CA GLY A 96 10.91 -15.93 13.47
C GLY A 96 11.67 -16.87 12.53
N GLN A 97 11.19 -17.01 11.30
CA GLN A 97 11.84 -17.79 10.24
C GLN A 97 12.17 -16.94 9.00
N THR A 98 11.92 -15.64 9.06
CA THR A 98 12.06 -14.74 7.92
C THR A 98 13.35 -13.93 8.05
N PRO A 99 14.22 -13.89 7.03
CA PRO A 99 15.31 -12.95 6.96
C PRO A 99 14.79 -11.52 6.89
N GLU A 100 15.34 -10.64 7.71
CA GLU A 100 15.00 -9.23 7.71
C GLU A 100 16.28 -8.39 7.75
N THR A 101 16.25 -7.26 7.04
CA THR A 101 17.34 -6.30 7.02
C THR A 101 16.79 -4.89 7.19
N LEU A 102 17.25 -4.21 8.21
CA LEU A 102 17.00 -2.79 8.42
C LEU A 102 18.19 -1.98 7.96
N VAL A 103 17.94 -0.94 7.17
CA VAL A 103 18.93 0.06 6.74
C VAL A 103 18.42 1.43 7.15
N THR A 104 19.25 2.20 7.87
CA THR A 104 18.95 3.62 8.16
C THR A 104 19.87 4.53 7.37
N LEU A 105 19.33 5.65 6.90
CA LEU A 105 19.96 6.63 6.04
C LEU A 105 19.91 8.00 6.73
N ASP A 106 21.09 8.56 7.06
CA ASP A 106 21.22 9.93 7.63
C ASP A 106 20.30 10.24 8.81
N GLU A 107 19.94 9.26 9.64
CA GLU A 107 18.99 9.40 10.74
C GLU A 107 17.59 9.90 10.34
N ARG A 108 17.32 10.02 9.03
CA ARG A 108 16.09 10.60 8.48
C ARG A 108 15.23 9.62 7.69
N ALA A 109 15.79 8.52 7.28
CA ALA A 109 15.06 7.51 6.54
C ALA A 109 15.43 6.11 7.01
N LEU A 110 14.45 5.24 6.87
CA LEU A 110 14.60 3.83 7.19
C LEU A 110 14.05 2.99 6.04
N ALA A 111 14.74 1.89 5.78
CA ALA A 111 14.25 0.83 4.91
C ALA A 111 14.27 -0.50 5.68
N VAL A 112 13.19 -1.28 5.62
CA VAL A 112 13.14 -2.65 6.13
C VAL A 112 12.82 -3.57 4.97
N ASP A 113 13.75 -4.48 4.70
CA ASP A 113 13.63 -5.52 3.68
C ASP A 113 13.27 -6.83 4.37
N VAL A 114 12.14 -7.41 4.00
CA VAL A 114 11.60 -8.65 4.56
C VAL A 114 11.61 -9.71 3.47
N GLY A 115 12.36 -10.77 3.66
CA GLY A 115 12.55 -11.86 2.71
C GLY A 115 13.93 -11.83 2.04
N ASP A 116 13.99 -11.66 0.72
CA ASP A 116 15.27 -11.60 -0.02
C ASP A 116 16.02 -10.29 0.27
N PRO A 117 17.25 -10.30 0.79
CA PRO A 117 17.99 -9.10 1.15
C PRO A 117 18.49 -8.27 -0.04
N MET A 118 18.08 -8.59 -1.27
CA MET A 118 18.47 -7.88 -2.48
C MET A 118 17.97 -6.42 -2.48
N GLN A 119 16.76 -6.17 -1.94
CA GLN A 119 16.19 -4.84 -1.92
C GLN A 119 16.96 -3.90 -1.01
N ALA A 120 17.43 -4.38 0.14
CA ALA A 120 18.32 -3.63 1.02
C ALA A 120 19.61 -3.20 0.30
N LYS A 121 20.23 -4.08 -0.51
CA LYS A 121 21.41 -3.73 -1.32
C LYS A 121 21.11 -2.64 -2.37
N ILE A 122 19.91 -2.62 -2.93
CA ILE A 122 19.49 -1.57 -3.87
C ILE A 122 19.36 -0.23 -3.11
N VAL A 123 18.77 -0.23 -1.92
CA VAL A 123 18.68 0.97 -1.07
C VAL A 123 20.08 1.49 -0.72
N GLU A 124 21.01 0.62 -0.33
CA GLU A 124 22.40 0.97 -0.07
C GLU A 124 23.07 1.59 -1.32
N ALA A 125 22.92 0.95 -2.46
CA ALA A 125 23.46 1.44 -3.73
C ALA A 125 22.90 2.81 -4.14
N TYR A 126 21.62 3.07 -3.86
CA TYR A 126 21.00 4.36 -4.07
C TYR A 126 21.59 5.42 -3.13
N ALA A 127 21.69 5.12 -1.83
CA ALA A 127 22.27 6.02 -0.82
C ALA A 127 23.72 6.40 -1.14
N GLU A 128 24.49 5.45 -1.66
CA GLU A 128 25.88 5.68 -2.12
C GLU A 128 25.98 6.44 -3.44
N GLY A 129 24.84 6.74 -4.06
CA GLY A 129 24.79 7.42 -5.35
C GLY A 129 25.22 6.57 -6.56
N ARG A 130 25.38 5.26 -6.38
CA ARG A 130 25.76 4.33 -7.47
C ARG A 130 24.64 4.15 -8.50
N LEU A 131 23.39 4.49 -8.15
CA LEU A 131 22.23 4.37 -9.05
C LEU A 131 21.81 5.69 -9.71
N LYS A 132 22.58 6.78 -9.57
CA LYS A 132 22.24 8.09 -10.13
C LYS A 132 21.90 8.07 -11.63
N ASN A 133 22.56 7.23 -12.39
CA ASN A 133 22.37 7.09 -13.84
C ASN A 133 21.51 5.89 -14.24
N SER A 134 20.99 5.15 -13.27
CA SER A 134 20.11 4.02 -13.58
C SER A 134 18.75 4.52 -14.07
N PRO A 135 18.14 3.84 -15.07
CA PRO A 135 16.80 4.18 -15.50
C PRO A 135 15.81 4.02 -14.34
N THR A 136 14.94 5.00 -14.16
CA THR A 136 13.83 4.90 -13.23
C THR A 136 12.69 4.09 -13.85
N ALA A 137 11.90 3.42 -13.03
CA ALA A 137 10.70 2.71 -13.48
C ALA A 137 9.63 3.63 -14.09
N LEU A 138 9.76 4.94 -13.90
CA LEU A 138 8.82 5.96 -14.39
C LEU A 138 9.33 6.69 -15.66
N ARG A 139 10.23 6.06 -16.45
CA ARG A 139 10.70 6.63 -17.70
C ARG A 139 9.79 6.24 -18.86
N GLY A 140 9.62 7.18 -19.78
CA GLY A 140 8.84 7.04 -21.01
C GLY A 140 7.65 7.99 -21.03
N ALA A 141 7.14 8.29 -22.22
CA ALA A 141 6.06 9.25 -22.41
C ALA A 141 4.82 8.88 -21.59
N ALA A 142 4.43 7.61 -21.62
CA ALA A 142 3.26 7.11 -20.89
C ALA A 142 3.38 7.22 -19.35
N LEU A 143 4.59 7.35 -18.80
CA LEU A 143 4.83 7.39 -17.34
C LEU A 143 5.25 8.78 -16.86
N SER A 144 5.48 9.73 -17.76
CA SER A 144 6.02 11.06 -17.45
C SER A 144 5.06 11.92 -16.59
N ALA A 145 3.75 11.67 -16.66
CA ALA A 145 2.74 12.39 -15.89
C ALA A 145 2.53 11.82 -14.47
N LEU A 146 3.01 10.61 -14.18
CA LEU A 146 2.79 9.96 -12.89
C LEU A 146 3.50 10.61 -11.70
N PRO A 147 4.72 11.22 -11.82
CA PRO A 147 5.35 11.95 -10.74
C PRO A 147 4.48 13.06 -10.15
N ASP A 148 3.75 13.80 -10.97
CA ASP A 148 2.84 14.87 -10.51
C ASP A 148 1.68 14.28 -9.68
N LEU A 149 1.18 13.11 -10.07
CA LEU A 149 0.17 12.38 -9.30
C LEU A 149 0.70 11.96 -7.91
N PHE A 150 2.00 11.70 -7.78
CA PHE A 150 2.60 11.28 -6.51
C PHE A 150 2.90 12.44 -5.57
N ALA A 151 3.01 13.68 -6.08
CA ALA A 151 3.49 14.82 -5.32
C ALA A 151 2.57 15.21 -4.16
N ASP A 152 1.27 15.35 -4.40
CA ASP A 152 0.33 16.01 -3.48
C ASP A 152 -0.73 15.07 -2.86
N ASN A 153 -0.74 13.79 -3.23
CA ASN A 153 -1.75 12.86 -2.76
C ASN A 153 -1.34 12.15 -1.46
N GLY A 154 -2.29 12.01 -0.54
CA GLY A 154 -2.09 11.36 0.76
C GLY A 154 -1.82 9.86 0.65
N VAL A 155 -2.40 9.20 -0.35
CA VAL A 155 -2.16 7.79 -0.70
C VAL A 155 -1.92 7.68 -2.19
N VAL A 156 -0.89 6.94 -2.58
CA VAL A 156 -0.65 6.57 -3.97
C VAL A 156 -0.29 5.09 -4.06
N LEU A 157 -0.99 4.38 -4.92
CA LEU A 157 -0.66 3.02 -5.31
C LEU A 157 -0.12 3.04 -6.74
N TYR A 158 0.96 2.31 -6.99
CA TYR A 158 1.54 2.14 -8.31
C TYR A 158 1.80 0.67 -8.57
N ALA A 159 1.39 0.17 -9.71
CA ALA A 159 1.63 -1.19 -10.16
C ALA A 159 2.18 -1.15 -11.60
N PRO A 160 3.45 -1.53 -11.81
CA PRO A 160 4.00 -1.67 -13.16
C PRO A 160 3.46 -2.95 -13.82
N GLY A 161 3.24 -2.88 -15.15
CA GLY A 161 3.02 -4.06 -15.97
C GLY A 161 4.34 -4.80 -16.29
N PRO A 162 4.28 -5.90 -17.05
CA PRO A 162 3.06 -6.48 -17.64
C PRO A 162 2.16 -7.15 -16.58
N PHE A 163 0.85 -7.07 -16.80
CA PHE A 163 -0.13 -7.70 -15.91
C PHE A 163 -0.34 -9.18 -16.30
N ALA A 164 -0.58 -10.05 -15.32
CA ALA A 164 -0.87 -11.47 -15.56
C ALA A 164 -2.18 -11.65 -16.36
N ASP A 165 -2.30 -12.77 -17.11
CA ASP A 165 -3.40 -13.05 -18.04
C ASP A 165 -4.79 -12.92 -17.42
N GLU A 166 -4.93 -13.26 -16.15
CA GLU A 166 -6.19 -13.12 -15.41
C GLU A 166 -6.60 -11.64 -15.27
N TRP A 167 -5.63 -10.77 -14.95
CA TRP A 167 -5.82 -9.33 -14.87
C TRP A 167 -6.01 -8.69 -16.25
N GLN A 168 -5.33 -9.21 -17.28
CA GLN A 168 -5.50 -8.71 -18.65
C GLN A 168 -6.94 -8.84 -19.14
N ARG A 169 -7.62 -9.91 -18.74
CA ARG A 169 -9.05 -10.14 -19.07
C ARG A 169 -10.00 -9.26 -18.25
N ALA A 170 -9.58 -8.79 -17.10
CA ALA A 170 -10.36 -7.86 -16.30
C ALA A 170 -10.51 -6.50 -17.03
N ALA A 171 -11.52 -5.74 -16.64
CA ALA A 171 -11.81 -4.43 -17.21
C ALA A 171 -11.91 -4.42 -18.75
N GLY A 172 -12.48 -5.49 -19.34
CA GLY A 172 -12.70 -5.57 -20.79
C GLY A 172 -11.43 -5.65 -21.62
N GLY A 173 -10.32 -6.16 -21.06
CA GLY A 173 -9.04 -6.34 -21.75
C GLY A 173 -8.17 -5.09 -21.83
N MET A 174 -8.54 -4.00 -21.15
CA MET A 174 -7.76 -2.75 -21.18
C MET A 174 -6.34 -2.90 -20.64
N LEU A 175 -6.14 -3.80 -19.66
CA LEU A 175 -4.81 -4.00 -19.07
C LEU A 175 -3.79 -4.63 -20.03
N GLN A 176 -4.21 -5.15 -21.20
CA GLN A 176 -3.30 -5.62 -22.25
C GLN A 176 -2.45 -4.50 -22.84
N SER A 177 -3.04 -3.30 -22.99
CA SER A 177 -2.37 -2.12 -23.52
C SER A 177 -1.80 -1.20 -22.45
N THR A 178 -1.96 -1.58 -21.17
CA THR A 178 -1.53 -0.80 -20.02
C THR A 178 -0.12 -1.19 -19.60
N VAL A 179 0.79 -0.24 -19.52
CA VAL A 179 2.16 -0.43 -19.03
C VAL A 179 2.30 -0.17 -17.54
N ALA A 180 1.38 0.60 -16.95
CA ALA A 180 1.29 0.81 -15.52
C ALA A 180 -0.10 1.27 -15.11
N VAL A 181 -0.48 0.92 -13.88
CA VAL A 181 -1.66 1.43 -13.20
C VAL A 181 -1.20 2.27 -12.01
N ALA A 182 -1.80 3.44 -11.82
CA ALA A 182 -1.63 4.24 -10.63
C ALA A 182 -3.00 4.64 -10.06
N ILE A 183 -3.11 4.63 -8.74
CA ILE A 183 -4.28 5.14 -8.02
C ILE A 183 -3.78 6.15 -7.01
N ALA A 184 -4.34 7.34 -7.02
CA ALA A 184 -4.06 8.37 -6.04
C ALA A 184 -5.33 8.76 -5.29
N ALA A 185 -5.19 9.09 -4.02
CA ALA A 185 -6.32 9.52 -3.21
C ALA A 185 -5.90 10.60 -2.21
N HIS A 186 -6.77 11.59 -2.02
CA HIS A 186 -6.62 12.63 -1.00
C HIS A 186 -7.99 13.00 -0.42
N PRO A 187 -8.03 13.45 0.85
CA PRO A 187 -9.26 13.93 1.44
C PRO A 187 -9.72 15.22 0.78
N VAL A 188 -11.04 15.34 0.63
CA VAL A 188 -11.71 16.59 0.22
C VAL A 188 -12.79 16.91 1.25
N GLU A 189 -13.41 18.08 1.13
CA GLU A 189 -14.43 18.53 2.08
C GLU A 189 -15.59 17.51 2.25
N HIS A 190 -16.29 17.62 3.38
CA HIS A 190 -17.51 16.86 3.70
C HIS A 190 -17.31 15.34 3.87
N GLY A 191 -16.14 14.90 4.31
CA GLY A 191 -15.88 13.48 4.57
C GLY A 191 -15.86 12.63 3.31
N ARG A 192 -15.36 13.18 2.21
CA ARG A 192 -15.15 12.49 0.95
C ARG A 192 -13.67 12.33 0.63
N ILE A 193 -13.37 11.43 -0.28
CA ILE A 193 -12.04 11.18 -0.82
C ILE A 193 -12.11 11.37 -2.34
N ALA A 194 -11.34 12.31 -2.86
CA ALA A 194 -11.08 12.37 -4.30
C ALA A 194 -10.11 11.26 -4.67
N THR A 195 -10.49 10.46 -5.64
CA THR A 195 -9.73 9.31 -6.13
C THR A 195 -9.49 9.46 -7.61
N THR A 196 -8.25 9.29 -8.02
CA THR A 196 -7.80 9.30 -9.41
C THR A 196 -7.21 7.94 -9.75
N LEU A 197 -7.79 7.25 -10.73
CA LEU A 197 -7.22 6.05 -11.34
C LEU A 197 -6.58 6.44 -12.67
N CYS A 198 -5.31 6.10 -12.86
CA CYS A 198 -4.56 6.29 -14.10
C CYS A 198 -4.18 4.96 -14.72
N LEU A 199 -4.43 4.81 -16.02
CA LEU A 199 -3.92 3.71 -16.83
C LEU A 199 -2.94 4.29 -17.86
N ALA A 200 -1.64 4.11 -17.62
CA ALA A 200 -0.60 4.54 -18.54
C ALA A 200 -0.39 3.48 -19.62
N GLY A 201 -0.35 3.90 -20.90
CA GLY A 201 -0.22 2.97 -22.02
C GLY A 201 -0.06 3.68 -23.35
N ALA A 202 0.01 2.94 -24.43
CA ALA A 202 0.09 3.48 -25.79
C ALA A 202 -1.30 3.45 -26.45
N TRP A 203 -2.18 4.38 -26.07
CA TRP A 203 -3.58 4.42 -26.54
C TRP A 203 -3.69 5.05 -27.92
N GLY A 204 -2.86 6.06 -28.25
CA GLY A 204 -2.79 6.71 -29.55
C GLY A 204 -4.17 7.18 -30.06
N ALA A 205 -4.54 6.80 -31.27
CA ALA A 205 -5.83 7.14 -31.88
C ALA A 205 -7.04 6.46 -31.21
N SER A 206 -6.82 5.37 -30.47
CA SER A 206 -7.88 4.62 -29.77
C SER A 206 -8.15 5.15 -28.36
N ALA A 207 -7.54 6.25 -27.94
CA ALA A 207 -7.65 6.78 -26.57
C ALA A 207 -9.10 7.05 -26.15
N ASN A 208 -9.93 7.65 -27.03
CA ASN A 208 -11.33 7.93 -26.73
C ASN A 208 -12.15 6.65 -26.58
N GLU A 209 -11.97 5.67 -27.46
CA GLU A 209 -12.63 4.37 -27.36
C GLU A 209 -12.23 3.62 -26.07
N ALA A 210 -10.96 3.72 -25.68
CA ALA A 210 -10.47 3.16 -24.42
C ALA A 210 -11.08 3.88 -23.20
N ALA A 211 -11.29 5.20 -23.27
CA ALA A 211 -11.97 5.96 -22.23
C ALA A 211 -13.44 5.53 -22.08
N ASP A 212 -14.15 5.31 -23.18
CA ASP A 212 -15.54 4.81 -23.15
C ASP A 212 -15.61 3.42 -22.51
N ARG A 213 -14.65 2.53 -22.83
CA ARG A 213 -14.54 1.19 -22.19
C ARG A 213 -14.25 1.30 -20.69
N LEU A 214 -13.36 2.24 -20.28
CA LEU A 214 -13.06 2.46 -18.87
C LEU A 214 -14.28 2.96 -18.12
N SER A 215 -15.04 3.89 -18.69
CA SER A 215 -16.29 4.39 -18.14
C SER A 215 -17.34 3.28 -17.99
N ALA A 216 -17.50 2.44 -18.99
CA ALA A 216 -18.41 1.30 -18.94
C ALA A 216 -17.99 0.27 -17.89
N ALA A 217 -16.69 -0.04 -17.80
CA ALA A 217 -16.14 -0.95 -16.79
C ALA A 217 -16.36 -0.41 -15.37
N TRP A 218 -16.12 0.89 -15.16
CA TRP A 218 -16.40 1.56 -13.88
C TRP A 218 -17.86 1.47 -13.49
N THR A 219 -18.76 1.80 -14.41
CA THR A 219 -20.22 1.72 -14.19
C THR A 219 -20.64 0.29 -13.81
N THR A 220 -20.07 -0.72 -14.47
CA THR A 220 -20.33 -2.12 -14.14
C THR A 220 -19.82 -2.47 -12.74
N LEU A 221 -18.61 -2.00 -12.38
CA LEU A 221 -18.06 -2.20 -11.04
C LEU A 221 -18.90 -1.51 -9.98
N ALA A 222 -19.31 -0.27 -10.20
CA ALA A 222 -20.13 0.50 -9.26
C ALA A 222 -21.48 -0.19 -8.97
N LYS A 223 -22.08 -0.84 -9.97
CA LYS A 223 -23.33 -1.63 -9.83
C LYS A 223 -23.13 -3.03 -9.25
N SER A 224 -21.91 -3.49 -9.10
CA SER A 224 -21.62 -4.81 -8.51
C SER A 224 -21.83 -4.82 -6.99
N SER A 225 -21.91 -6.02 -6.40
CA SER A 225 -21.96 -6.18 -4.94
C SER A 225 -20.77 -5.54 -4.24
N ALA A 226 -19.58 -5.63 -4.83
CA ALA A 226 -18.39 -4.95 -4.33
C ALA A 226 -18.52 -3.43 -4.42
N GLY A 227 -19.01 -2.90 -5.54
CA GLY A 227 -19.27 -1.48 -5.72
C GLY A 227 -20.23 -0.93 -4.67
N HIS A 228 -21.32 -1.62 -4.41
CA HIS A 228 -22.27 -1.25 -3.36
C HIS A 228 -21.65 -1.31 -1.95
N LEU A 229 -20.82 -2.32 -1.67
CA LEU A 229 -20.15 -2.46 -0.38
C LEU A 229 -19.24 -1.26 -0.08
N PHE A 230 -18.49 -0.80 -1.09
CA PHE A 230 -17.57 0.34 -0.98
C PHE A 230 -18.21 1.69 -1.32
N GLY A 231 -19.50 1.72 -1.66
CA GLY A 231 -20.21 2.94 -2.01
C GLY A 231 -19.69 3.61 -3.28
N LEU A 232 -19.26 2.82 -4.25
CA LEU A 232 -18.80 3.36 -5.54
C LEU A 232 -19.93 4.06 -6.29
N ARG A 233 -19.62 5.22 -6.84
CA ARG A 233 -20.57 6.05 -7.57
C ARG A 233 -20.39 5.87 -9.08
N GLU A 234 -21.48 5.97 -9.84
CA GLU A 234 -21.46 5.81 -11.30
C GLU A 234 -20.96 7.08 -12.03
N ASP A 235 -20.94 8.24 -11.35
CA ASP A 235 -20.66 9.56 -11.92
C ASP A 235 -19.17 9.89 -12.07
N ALA A 236 -18.32 8.88 -12.26
CA ALA A 236 -16.91 9.08 -12.51
C ALA A 236 -16.65 9.79 -13.84
N GLN A 237 -15.68 10.70 -13.83
CA GLN A 237 -15.24 11.42 -15.03
C GLN A 237 -14.02 10.75 -15.63
N VAL A 238 -14.11 10.38 -16.90
CA VAL A 238 -13.00 9.78 -17.63
C VAL A 238 -12.45 10.77 -18.65
N THR A 239 -11.14 10.94 -18.66
CA THR A 239 -10.39 11.71 -19.67
C THR A 239 -9.33 10.85 -20.30
N ALA A 240 -8.96 11.16 -21.56
CA ALA A 240 -7.99 10.39 -22.32
C ALA A 240 -6.97 11.29 -23.01
N THR A 241 -5.73 10.86 -23.00
CA THR A 241 -4.65 11.32 -23.87
C THR A 241 -4.06 10.13 -24.63
N PRO A 242 -3.20 10.33 -25.64
CA PRO A 242 -2.56 9.20 -26.33
C PRO A 242 -1.79 8.24 -25.42
N GLU A 243 -1.37 8.68 -24.23
CA GLU A 243 -0.53 7.90 -23.32
C GLU A 243 -1.19 7.60 -21.96
N LEU A 244 -2.30 8.28 -21.62
CA LEU A 244 -2.89 8.17 -20.30
C LEU A 244 -4.42 8.21 -20.36
N LEU A 245 -5.07 7.23 -19.73
CA LEU A 245 -6.49 7.30 -19.35
C LEU A 245 -6.57 7.66 -17.88
N THR A 246 -7.42 8.62 -17.55
CA THR A 246 -7.61 9.06 -16.16
C THR A 246 -9.10 9.00 -15.80
N LEU A 247 -9.43 8.34 -14.71
CA LEU A 247 -10.76 8.31 -14.14
C LEU A 247 -10.71 9.02 -12.79
N ASN A 248 -11.55 10.05 -12.64
CA ASN A 248 -11.69 10.81 -11.41
C ASN A 248 -13.07 10.59 -10.80
N VAL A 249 -13.11 10.33 -9.51
CA VAL A 249 -14.35 10.14 -8.75
C VAL A 249 -14.16 10.61 -7.31
N GLU A 250 -15.21 11.19 -6.74
CA GLU A 250 -15.27 11.45 -5.30
C GLU A 250 -16.11 10.37 -4.63
N LEU A 251 -15.56 9.78 -3.59
CA LEU A 251 -16.16 8.67 -2.85
C LEU A 251 -16.44 9.09 -1.41
N ASP A 252 -17.56 8.67 -0.88
CA ASP A 252 -17.91 8.89 0.51
C ASP A 252 -17.06 8.00 1.42
N LEU A 253 -16.51 8.58 2.48
CA LEU A 253 -15.57 7.90 3.37
C LEU A 253 -16.23 6.76 4.17
N GLU A 254 -17.48 6.94 4.61
CA GLU A 254 -18.17 5.97 5.46
C GLU A 254 -18.37 4.59 4.78
N PRO A 255 -18.88 4.49 3.54
CA PRO A 255 -18.96 3.20 2.84
C PRO A 255 -17.60 2.55 2.62
N ILE A 256 -16.56 3.33 2.28
CA ILE A 256 -15.19 2.80 2.12
C ILE A 256 -14.70 2.16 3.41
N VAL A 257 -14.85 2.86 4.54
CA VAL A 257 -14.44 2.34 5.86
C VAL A 257 -15.19 1.05 6.21
N ARG A 258 -16.49 1.00 5.95
CA ARG A 258 -17.32 -0.19 6.17
C ARG A 258 -16.84 -1.37 5.32
N GLY A 259 -16.59 -1.14 4.03
CA GLY A 259 -16.06 -2.16 3.12
C GLY A 259 -14.67 -2.66 3.53
N LEU A 260 -13.76 -1.76 3.86
CA LEU A 260 -12.42 -2.11 4.35
C LEU A 260 -12.47 -2.91 5.66
N ARG A 261 -13.30 -2.50 6.60
CA ARG A 261 -13.48 -3.27 7.85
C ARG A 261 -13.98 -4.69 7.60
N ALA A 262 -14.96 -4.84 6.71
CA ALA A 262 -15.47 -6.17 6.36
C ALA A 262 -14.38 -7.04 5.73
N SER A 263 -13.56 -6.48 4.82
CA SER A 263 -12.45 -7.18 4.17
C SER A 263 -11.35 -7.57 5.18
N VAL A 264 -10.88 -6.62 5.98
CA VAL A 264 -9.80 -6.84 6.96
C VAL A 264 -10.22 -7.84 8.04
N LEU A 265 -11.47 -7.82 8.51
CA LEU A 265 -11.94 -8.79 9.50
C LEU A 265 -12.01 -10.21 8.95
N SER A 266 -12.40 -10.39 7.69
CA SER A 266 -12.40 -11.71 7.04
C SER A 266 -10.99 -12.27 6.88
N ASP A 267 -10.04 -11.45 6.44
CA ASP A 267 -8.65 -11.86 6.24
C ASP A 267 -7.94 -12.21 7.56
N ILE A 268 -8.14 -11.41 8.62
CA ILE A 268 -7.57 -11.70 9.95
C ILE A 268 -8.06 -13.02 10.49
N THR A 269 -9.36 -13.35 10.32
CA THR A 269 -9.93 -14.61 10.79
C THR A 269 -9.32 -15.81 10.04
N GLN A 270 -9.04 -15.66 8.75
CA GLN A 270 -8.37 -16.71 7.95
C GLN A 270 -6.89 -16.86 8.28
N ILE A 271 -6.16 -15.74 8.44
CA ILE A 271 -4.70 -15.75 8.70
C ILE A 271 -4.39 -16.30 10.10
N LEU A 272 -5.20 -15.97 11.10
CA LEU A 272 -4.96 -16.40 12.47
C LEU A 272 -5.51 -17.78 12.80
N HIS A 273 -6.19 -18.45 11.88
CA HIS A 273 -6.89 -19.72 12.13
C HIS A 273 -7.75 -19.70 13.39
N LEU A 274 -8.30 -18.55 13.73
CA LEU A 274 -9.19 -18.40 14.86
C LEU A 274 -10.51 -19.11 14.56
N PRO A 275 -11.04 -19.93 15.48
CA PRO A 275 -12.34 -20.55 15.28
C PRO A 275 -13.40 -19.45 15.10
N ASN A 276 -14.22 -19.61 14.06
CA ASN A 276 -15.29 -18.67 13.75
C ASN A 276 -16.26 -18.65 14.93
N PRO A 277 -16.53 -17.51 15.58
CA PRO A 277 -17.41 -17.44 16.75
C PRO A 277 -18.83 -17.96 16.50
N SER A 278 -19.23 -18.07 15.23
CA SER A 278 -20.52 -18.63 14.82
C SER A 278 -20.64 -20.16 14.96
N ASN A 279 -19.54 -20.88 15.20
CA ASN A 279 -19.56 -22.35 15.32
C ASN A 279 -19.53 -22.87 16.76
N THR A 280 -19.61 -21.99 17.76
CA THR A 280 -19.49 -22.40 19.16
C THR A 280 -20.85 -22.77 19.82
N GLU A 281 -21.98 -22.68 19.08
CA GLU A 281 -23.32 -22.96 19.65
C GLU A 281 -23.92 -24.33 19.26
N GLN A 282 -23.15 -25.24 18.70
CA GLN A 282 -23.61 -26.63 18.50
C GLN A 282 -22.76 -27.58 19.33
N SER A 283 -22.92 -27.55 20.65
CA SER A 283 -22.60 -28.69 21.50
C SER A 283 -23.66 -29.77 21.30
N PRO A 284 -23.30 -31.02 20.97
CA PRO A 284 -24.26 -32.11 20.95
C PRO A 284 -24.72 -32.38 22.37
N SER A 285 -26.03 -32.34 22.59
CA SER A 285 -26.66 -32.81 23.82
C SER A 285 -26.31 -34.30 24.00
N GLU A 286 -25.49 -34.55 25.02
CA GLU A 286 -25.32 -35.87 25.61
C GLU A 286 -26.67 -36.33 26.21
N ASN A 287 -27.40 -37.21 25.56
CA ASN A 287 -28.44 -38.06 26.13
C ASN A 287 -28.49 -39.32 25.32
N ASP A 288 -27.70 -40.30 25.73
CA ASP A 288 -28.03 -41.70 25.54
C ASP A 288 -27.49 -42.50 26.71
N THR A 289 -28.38 -42.80 27.65
CA THR A 289 -28.18 -43.79 28.68
C THR A 289 -28.71 -45.11 28.16
N PRO A 290 -27.93 -46.24 28.10
CA PRO A 290 -28.46 -47.55 27.72
C PRO A 290 -29.10 -48.23 28.94
N HIS A 291 -30.26 -48.76 28.70
CA HIS A 291 -30.88 -49.88 29.50
C HIS A 291 -30.47 -51.20 28.86
#